data_0e210d5b15fc6728fa2d2bb90581b7ea
#
_entry.id   0e210d5b15fc6728fa2d2bb90581b7ea
#
_cell.length_a   1.000
_cell.length_b   1.000
_cell.length_c   1.000
_cell.angle_alpha   90.00
_cell.angle_beta   90.00
_cell.angle_gamma   90.00
#
_symmetry.space_group_name_H-M   'P 1'
#
loop_
_entity.id
_entity.type
_entity.pdbx_description
1 polymer ?
#
loop_
_entity_poly.entity_id
_entity_poly.type
_entity_poly.pdbx_seq_one_letter_code
_entity_poly.pdbx_strand_id
1 'polypeptide(L)'
;MSAQKRLFLLDAYALIFRGYYAFIKNPRINSKGMDTSAIMGFMNSLMDVIRREKPDHLAVAFDKGGSTYRFEMYEQYKAHRDETPEAIKIAVPYIQDLLRAMHIPIIELPGFEADDLIGTLSKQAEKEGFQVFMVTPDKDFAQLVSENIFMYKPARMGNDIEIWGIPQVLEKFEIQDPLQVIDYLGMMGDAADNIPGLPGVGEKTAKKLLAEFGSLENMLANTDKIKGALKDKIEANAELGILSKKLATILLDCPVQFDEHDYELSKPDVEKTDALFQELEFRQMKTQFDKLFGTGKEYDEIDTNGESSSTQSTKKTAAKRSHEDQFDLFGFSDEPTDALGFSQYKTLADTNHFYQLVQGEMAVKLLIQQLQNQTSVCFDTETTGINTLH
;
A
#
# COMPACT_ATOMS: atom_id res chain seq x y z
N MET A 1 -10.21 33.61 -9.92
CA MET A 1 -9.07 32.69 -10.08
C MET A 1 -9.67 31.36 -10.48
N SER A 2 -9.29 30.75 -11.59
CA SER A 2 -9.67 29.39 -11.93
C SER A 2 -9.18 28.47 -10.81
N ALA A 3 -9.97 27.49 -10.38
CA ALA A 3 -9.51 26.47 -9.46
C ALA A 3 -8.27 25.80 -10.09
N GLN A 4 -7.25 25.52 -9.27
CA GLN A 4 -6.05 24.85 -9.75
C GLN A 4 -6.42 23.43 -10.16
N LYS A 5 -6.05 23.01 -11.35
CA LYS A 5 -6.33 21.68 -11.88
C LYS A 5 -5.58 20.60 -11.08
N ARG A 6 -6.24 19.48 -10.80
CA ARG A 6 -5.66 18.39 -10.01
C ARG A 6 -5.61 17.12 -10.81
N LEU A 7 -4.43 16.49 -10.83
CA LEU A 7 -4.17 15.20 -11.48
C LEU A 7 -3.84 14.15 -10.41
N PHE A 8 -4.52 13.03 -10.44
CA PHE A 8 -4.25 11.86 -9.57
C PHE A 8 -3.67 10.72 -10.40
N LEU A 9 -2.43 10.32 -10.09
CA LEU A 9 -1.75 9.21 -10.73
C LEU A 9 -1.61 8.06 -9.74
N LEU A 10 -2.28 6.95 -10.02
CA LEU A 10 -2.31 5.78 -9.14
C LEU A 10 -1.26 4.75 -9.56
N ASP A 11 -0.48 4.27 -8.61
CA ASP A 11 0.39 3.12 -8.78
C ASP A 11 -0.42 1.83 -8.62
N ALA A 12 -0.65 1.13 -9.74
CA ALA A 12 -1.53 -0.02 -9.77
C ALA A 12 -1.04 -1.16 -8.86
N TYR A 13 0.22 -1.59 -9.06
CA TYR A 13 0.72 -2.76 -8.35
C TYR A 13 0.86 -2.51 -6.86
N ALA A 14 1.31 -1.34 -6.43
CA ALA A 14 1.37 -1.00 -5.01
C ALA A 14 -0.01 -1.09 -4.35
N LEU A 15 -1.08 -0.64 -5.03
CA LEU A 15 -2.45 -0.72 -4.53
C LEU A 15 -3.03 -2.14 -4.61
N ILE A 16 -2.72 -2.90 -5.66
CA ILE A 16 -3.16 -4.29 -5.85
C ILE A 16 -2.55 -5.20 -4.78
N PHE A 17 -1.22 -5.14 -4.60
CA PHE A 17 -0.53 -5.90 -3.55
C PHE A 17 -1.04 -5.53 -2.17
N ARG A 18 -1.19 -4.24 -1.91
CA ARG A 18 -1.78 -3.77 -0.65
C ARG A 18 -3.17 -4.38 -0.42
N GLY A 19 -4.02 -4.39 -1.44
CA GLY A 19 -5.35 -5.00 -1.39
C GLY A 19 -5.28 -6.50 -1.12
N TYR A 20 -4.41 -7.21 -1.83
CA TYR A 20 -4.20 -8.65 -1.65
C TYR A 20 -3.77 -9.00 -0.22
N TYR A 21 -2.73 -8.34 0.28
CA TYR A 21 -2.21 -8.62 1.61
C TYR A 21 -3.16 -8.22 2.74
N ALA A 22 -4.02 -7.23 2.53
CA ALA A 22 -5.05 -6.86 3.50
C ALA A 22 -6.02 -8.00 3.79
N PHE A 23 -6.29 -8.83 2.79
CA PHE A 23 -7.22 -9.96 2.89
C PHE A 23 -6.55 -11.32 3.02
N ILE A 24 -5.23 -11.40 3.09
CA ILE A 24 -4.49 -12.68 3.05
C ILE A 24 -4.93 -13.69 4.11
N LYS A 25 -5.34 -13.20 5.30
CA LYS A 25 -5.84 -14.05 6.40
C LYS A 25 -7.32 -14.44 6.24
N ASN A 26 -8.08 -13.71 5.41
CA ASN A 26 -9.49 -13.96 5.17
C ASN A 26 -9.85 -13.56 3.73
N PRO A 27 -9.42 -14.35 2.74
CA PRO A 27 -9.61 -14.06 1.33
C PRO A 27 -11.08 -13.90 0.95
N ARG A 28 -11.35 -13.00 0.01
CA ARG A 28 -12.69 -12.77 -0.54
C ARG A 28 -12.89 -13.67 -1.75
N ILE A 29 -13.44 -14.84 -1.50
CA ILE A 29 -13.70 -15.85 -2.54
C ILE A 29 -15.14 -15.67 -3.02
N ASN A 30 -15.34 -15.51 -4.33
CA ASN A 30 -16.69 -15.47 -4.92
C ASN A 30 -17.28 -16.88 -5.06
N SER A 31 -18.54 -16.98 -5.47
CA SER A 31 -19.25 -18.27 -5.62
C SER A 31 -18.63 -19.23 -6.67
N LYS A 32 -17.80 -18.67 -7.58
CA LYS A 32 -17.04 -19.43 -8.58
C LYS A 32 -15.69 -19.94 -8.08
N GLY A 33 -15.34 -19.67 -6.81
CA GLY A 33 -14.05 -20.06 -6.19
C GLY A 33 -12.88 -19.13 -6.52
N MET A 34 -13.12 -17.97 -7.12
CA MET A 34 -12.09 -17.00 -7.47
C MET A 34 -11.80 -16.09 -6.28
N ASP A 35 -10.51 -15.90 -5.96
CA ASP A 35 -10.09 -14.90 -4.98
C ASP A 35 -10.16 -13.49 -5.61
N THR A 36 -11.09 -12.69 -5.12
CA THR A 36 -11.34 -11.32 -5.57
C THR A 36 -10.73 -10.26 -4.65
N SER A 37 -9.93 -10.67 -3.66
CA SER A 37 -9.36 -9.79 -2.62
C SER A 37 -8.56 -8.63 -3.19
N ALA A 38 -7.67 -8.92 -4.12
CA ALA A 38 -6.82 -7.91 -4.76
C ALA A 38 -7.64 -6.89 -5.57
N ILE A 39 -8.65 -7.38 -6.33
CA ILE A 39 -9.56 -6.52 -7.09
C ILE A 39 -10.34 -5.62 -6.14
N MET A 40 -10.92 -6.19 -5.10
CA MET A 40 -11.70 -5.44 -4.10
C MET A 40 -10.86 -4.37 -3.42
N GLY A 41 -9.64 -4.71 -3.02
CA GLY A 41 -8.73 -3.78 -2.33
C GLY A 41 -8.32 -2.61 -3.23
N PHE A 42 -7.95 -2.89 -4.48
CA PHE A 42 -7.64 -1.87 -5.47
C PHE A 42 -8.84 -0.95 -5.74
N MET A 43 -10.00 -1.53 -6.05
CA MET A 43 -11.21 -0.77 -6.34
C MET A 43 -11.69 0.06 -5.17
N ASN A 44 -11.57 -0.42 -3.93
CA ASN A 44 -11.88 0.38 -2.74
C ASN A 44 -10.98 1.61 -2.67
N SER A 45 -9.67 1.47 -2.95
CA SER A 45 -8.74 2.60 -2.95
C SER A 45 -9.07 3.61 -4.05
N LEU A 46 -9.35 3.14 -5.26
CA LEU A 46 -9.74 3.98 -6.40
C LEU A 46 -11.04 4.74 -6.12
N MET A 47 -12.09 4.03 -5.67
CA MET A 47 -13.39 4.63 -5.39
C MET A 47 -13.33 5.62 -4.22
N ASP A 48 -12.46 5.38 -3.23
CA ASP A 48 -12.24 6.31 -2.13
C ASP A 48 -11.58 7.61 -2.61
N VAL A 49 -10.58 7.53 -3.47
CA VAL A 49 -9.96 8.71 -4.11
C VAL A 49 -11.00 9.50 -4.90
N ILE A 50 -11.77 8.85 -5.77
CA ILE A 50 -12.80 9.52 -6.58
C ILE A 50 -13.84 10.19 -5.68
N ARG A 51 -14.30 9.51 -4.64
CA ARG A 51 -15.33 10.00 -3.73
C ARG A 51 -14.86 11.20 -2.90
N ARG A 52 -13.65 11.13 -2.33
CA ARG A 52 -13.11 12.16 -1.44
C ARG A 52 -12.60 13.35 -2.19
N GLU A 53 -11.82 13.10 -3.21
CA GLU A 53 -11.07 14.14 -3.89
C GLU A 53 -11.81 14.73 -5.09
N LYS A 54 -12.75 13.97 -5.68
CA LYS A 54 -13.47 14.38 -6.92
C LYS A 54 -12.50 14.93 -7.95
N PRO A 55 -11.53 14.12 -8.38
CA PRO A 55 -10.48 14.57 -9.29
C PRO A 55 -11.06 14.96 -10.65
N ASP A 56 -10.50 16.00 -11.26
CA ASP A 56 -10.81 16.36 -12.65
C ASP A 56 -10.06 15.43 -13.61
N HIS A 57 -8.83 15.05 -13.25
CA HIS A 57 -7.94 14.21 -14.05
C HIS A 57 -7.41 13.07 -13.20
N LEU A 58 -7.44 11.85 -13.75
CA LEU A 58 -6.97 10.64 -13.06
C LEU A 58 -6.49 9.61 -14.07
N ALA A 59 -5.41 8.89 -13.73
CA ALA A 59 -4.97 7.73 -14.48
C ALA A 59 -4.33 6.68 -13.55
N VAL A 60 -4.18 5.46 -14.06
CA VAL A 60 -3.59 4.34 -13.33
C VAL A 60 -2.41 3.80 -14.12
N ALA A 61 -1.22 3.78 -13.52
CA ALA A 61 -0.01 3.28 -14.13
C ALA A 61 0.26 1.82 -13.71
N PHE A 62 0.59 0.99 -14.70
CA PHE A 62 0.94 -0.42 -14.54
C PHE A 62 2.37 -0.69 -14.99
N ASP A 63 3.07 -1.55 -14.27
CA ASP A 63 4.31 -2.14 -14.76
C ASP A 63 4.02 -3.11 -15.91
N LYS A 64 4.79 -2.98 -16.98
CA LYS A 64 4.70 -3.88 -18.14
C LYS A 64 6.04 -4.54 -18.42
N GLY A 65 6.32 -5.60 -17.68
CA GLY A 65 7.50 -6.43 -17.91
C GLY A 65 8.81 -5.98 -17.23
N GLY A 66 8.73 -5.04 -16.29
CA GLY A 66 9.88 -4.57 -15.49
C GLY A 66 10.79 -3.57 -16.23
N SER A 67 11.76 -3.02 -15.49
CA SER A 67 12.70 -2.02 -15.99
C SER A 67 13.86 -2.65 -16.74
N THR A 68 13.89 -2.51 -18.06
CA THR A 68 15.04 -2.95 -18.87
C THR A 68 16.33 -2.25 -18.42
N TYR A 69 16.25 -0.93 -18.20
CA TYR A 69 17.37 -0.09 -17.78
C TYR A 69 18.01 -0.55 -16.46
N ARG A 70 17.20 -0.85 -15.42
CA ARG A 70 17.72 -1.27 -14.11
C ARG A 70 18.29 -2.70 -14.16
N PHE A 71 17.67 -3.61 -14.93
CA PHE A 71 18.20 -4.97 -15.15
C PHE A 71 19.52 -4.98 -15.92
N GLU A 72 19.69 -4.10 -16.93
CA GLU A 72 20.95 -3.96 -17.65
C GLU A 72 22.08 -3.43 -16.77
N MET A 73 21.77 -2.53 -15.82
CA MET A 73 22.76 -2.03 -14.85
C MET A 73 23.09 -3.03 -13.75
N TYR A 74 22.10 -3.81 -13.31
CA TYR A 74 22.25 -4.72 -12.18
C TYR A 74 21.31 -5.92 -12.32
N GLU A 75 21.82 -7.03 -12.77
CA GLU A 75 21.08 -8.28 -13.03
C GLU A 75 20.32 -8.78 -11.78
N GLN A 76 20.84 -8.47 -10.58
CA GLN A 76 20.24 -8.86 -9.31
C GLN A 76 19.06 -7.95 -8.86
N TYR A 77 18.77 -6.89 -9.61
CA TYR A 77 17.65 -6.00 -9.31
C TYR A 77 16.34 -6.78 -9.24
N LYS A 78 15.64 -6.67 -8.10
CA LYS A 78 14.39 -7.41 -7.81
C LYS A 78 14.47 -8.95 -7.93
N ALA A 79 15.67 -9.54 -8.04
CA ALA A 79 15.87 -10.98 -8.33
C ALA A 79 15.37 -11.90 -7.19
N HIS A 80 15.24 -11.39 -5.97
CA HIS A 80 14.75 -12.17 -4.82
C HIS A 80 13.24 -12.03 -4.59
N ARG A 81 12.54 -11.23 -5.42
CA ARG A 81 11.07 -11.14 -5.32
C ARG A 81 10.45 -12.48 -5.67
N ASP A 82 9.57 -12.92 -4.80
CA ASP A 82 8.76 -14.10 -5.05
C ASP A 82 7.93 -13.96 -6.33
N GLU A 83 7.57 -15.08 -6.90
CA GLU A 83 6.65 -15.07 -8.04
C GLU A 83 5.32 -14.40 -7.64
N THR A 84 4.80 -13.55 -8.53
CA THR A 84 3.52 -12.88 -8.30
C THR A 84 2.43 -13.90 -7.98
N PRO A 85 1.72 -13.77 -6.84
CA PRO A 85 0.64 -14.65 -6.47
C PRO A 85 -0.40 -14.82 -7.59
N GLU A 86 -0.91 -16.03 -7.77
CA GLU A 86 -1.88 -16.34 -8.82
C GLU A 86 -3.14 -15.47 -8.74
N ALA A 87 -3.60 -15.18 -7.51
CA ALA A 87 -4.72 -14.27 -7.28
C ALA A 87 -4.48 -12.86 -7.84
N ILE A 88 -3.24 -12.37 -7.81
CA ILE A 88 -2.88 -11.08 -8.40
C ILE A 88 -2.81 -11.17 -9.92
N LYS A 89 -2.24 -12.25 -10.48
CA LYS A 89 -2.22 -12.47 -11.93
C LYS A 89 -3.63 -12.49 -12.52
N ILE A 90 -4.58 -13.10 -11.80
CA ILE A 90 -6.00 -13.11 -12.18
C ILE A 90 -6.63 -11.73 -11.99
N ALA A 91 -6.27 -11.00 -10.95
CA ALA A 91 -6.87 -9.70 -10.63
C ALA A 91 -6.54 -8.61 -11.65
N VAL A 92 -5.32 -8.58 -12.19
CA VAL A 92 -4.85 -7.50 -13.09
C VAL A 92 -5.76 -7.30 -14.29
N PRO A 93 -6.11 -8.33 -15.10
CA PRO A 93 -7.00 -8.14 -16.24
C PRO A 93 -8.40 -7.64 -15.84
N TYR A 94 -8.98 -8.13 -14.73
CA TYR A 94 -10.27 -7.63 -14.24
C TYR A 94 -10.19 -6.16 -13.82
N ILE A 95 -9.12 -5.75 -13.16
CA ILE A 95 -8.90 -4.35 -12.78
C ILE A 95 -8.78 -3.48 -14.04
N GLN A 96 -8.02 -3.92 -15.04
CA GLN A 96 -7.89 -3.18 -16.30
C GLN A 96 -9.22 -3.09 -17.04
N ASP A 97 -10.05 -4.13 -17.03
CA ASP A 97 -11.36 -4.11 -17.66
C ASP A 97 -12.34 -3.19 -16.93
N LEU A 98 -12.29 -3.15 -15.59
CA LEU A 98 -13.04 -2.18 -14.78
C LEU A 98 -12.60 -0.74 -15.09
N LEU A 99 -11.29 -0.47 -15.17
CA LEU A 99 -10.76 0.85 -15.51
C LEU A 99 -11.23 1.28 -16.91
N ARG A 100 -11.18 0.38 -17.91
CA ARG A 100 -11.67 0.66 -19.27
C ARG A 100 -13.17 0.93 -19.28
N ALA A 101 -13.97 0.13 -18.53
CA ALA A 101 -15.41 0.36 -18.40
C ALA A 101 -15.72 1.69 -17.69
N MET A 102 -14.87 2.10 -16.75
CA MET A 102 -14.99 3.38 -16.07
C MET A 102 -14.38 4.56 -16.84
N HIS A 103 -13.87 4.33 -18.04
CA HIS A 103 -13.15 5.30 -18.87
C HIS A 103 -11.99 5.96 -18.15
N ILE A 104 -11.30 5.20 -17.28
CA ILE A 104 -10.10 5.66 -16.59
C ILE A 104 -8.87 5.25 -17.39
N PRO A 105 -8.00 6.21 -17.75
CA PRO A 105 -6.79 5.92 -18.54
C PRO A 105 -5.85 4.95 -17.85
N ILE A 106 -5.32 4.01 -18.61
CA ILE A 106 -4.28 3.07 -18.19
C ILE A 106 -2.99 3.49 -18.87
N ILE A 107 -1.96 3.68 -18.05
CA ILE A 107 -0.61 4.03 -18.50
C ILE A 107 0.25 2.80 -18.33
N GLU A 108 0.85 2.32 -19.40
CA GLU A 108 1.81 1.22 -19.38
C GLU A 108 2.77 1.34 -20.56
N LEU A 109 4.05 1.09 -20.33
CA LEU A 109 5.06 1.13 -21.37
C LEU A 109 6.09 0.01 -21.14
N PRO A 110 6.33 -0.89 -22.10
CA PRO A 110 7.35 -1.93 -21.95
C PRO A 110 8.74 -1.34 -21.69
N GLY A 111 9.46 -1.93 -20.75
CA GLY A 111 10.82 -1.52 -20.39
C GLY A 111 10.93 -0.40 -19.34
N PHE A 112 9.78 0.17 -18.91
CA PHE A 112 9.70 1.17 -17.85
C PHE A 112 8.79 0.69 -16.73
N GLU A 113 9.07 1.10 -15.52
CA GLU A 113 8.22 0.81 -14.35
C GLU A 113 7.15 1.89 -14.17
N ALA A 114 6.11 1.57 -13.41
CA ALA A 114 5.03 2.51 -13.15
C ALA A 114 5.52 3.80 -12.47
N ASP A 115 6.51 3.69 -11.58
CA ASP A 115 7.13 4.83 -10.90
C ASP A 115 7.82 5.79 -11.87
N ASP A 116 8.52 5.27 -12.90
CA ASP A 116 9.15 6.07 -13.95
C ASP A 116 8.11 6.83 -14.78
N LEU A 117 7.01 6.17 -15.14
CA LEU A 117 5.91 6.77 -15.90
C LEU A 117 5.19 7.84 -15.07
N ILE A 118 4.87 7.54 -13.82
CA ILE A 118 4.24 8.49 -12.90
C ILE A 118 5.17 9.68 -12.66
N GLY A 119 6.46 9.44 -12.43
CA GLY A 119 7.46 10.50 -12.23
C GLY A 119 7.56 11.43 -13.43
N THR A 120 7.70 10.86 -14.63
CA THR A 120 7.77 11.62 -15.89
C THR A 120 6.54 12.48 -16.10
N LEU A 121 5.34 11.88 -16.01
CA LEU A 121 4.07 12.59 -16.19
C LEU A 121 3.81 13.63 -15.11
N SER A 122 4.17 13.35 -13.86
CA SER A 122 4.05 14.31 -12.77
C SER A 122 4.85 15.58 -13.04
N LYS A 123 6.09 15.43 -13.52
CA LYS A 123 6.96 16.59 -13.84
C LYS A 123 6.49 17.35 -15.09
N GLN A 124 5.86 16.68 -16.04
CA GLN A 124 5.27 17.34 -17.21
C GLN A 124 4.00 18.11 -16.80
N ALA A 125 3.07 17.48 -16.08
CA ALA A 125 1.84 18.10 -15.61
C ALA A 125 2.10 19.29 -14.65
N GLU A 126 3.11 19.19 -13.78
CA GLU A 126 3.53 20.31 -12.92
C GLU A 126 3.91 21.55 -13.74
N LYS A 127 4.64 21.38 -14.86
CA LYS A 127 5.02 22.49 -15.77
C LYS A 127 3.81 23.12 -16.45
N GLU A 128 2.72 22.37 -16.61
CA GLU A 128 1.45 22.85 -17.15
C GLU A 128 0.52 23.44 -16.08
N GLY A 129 1.00 23.56 -14.84
CA GLY A 129 0.30 24.22 -13.73
C GLY A 129 -0.63 23.32 -12.93
N PHE A 130 -0.53 22.00 -13.07
CA PHE A 130 -1.31 21.04 -12.27
C PHE A 130 -0.74 20.87 -10.87
N GLN A 131 -1.63 20.62 -9.91
CA GLN A 131 -1.28 19.90 -8.68
C GLN A 131 -1.38 18.40 -8.95
N VAL A 132 -0.31 17.68 -8.69
CA VAL A 132 -0.23 16.25 -8.94
C VAL A 132 -0.21 15.50 -7.62
N PHE A 133 -1.06 14.49 -7.51
CA PHE A 133 -1.13 13.58 -6.37
C PHE A 133 -0.77 12.17 -6.83
N MET A 134 0.40 11.70 -6.40
CA MET A 134 0.87 10.33 -6.65
C MET A 134 0.27 9.42 -5.60
N VAL A 135 -0.69 8.58 -6.00
CA VAL A 135 -1.43 7.70 -5.08
C VAL A 135 -0.68 6.38 -4.94
N THR A 136 0.20 6.33 -3.97
CA THR A 136 1.04 5.16 -3.68
C THR A 136 1.45 5.13 -2.21
N PRO A 137 1.59 3.95 -1.58
CA PRO A 137 2.24 3.80 -0.27
C PRO A 137 3.77 3.80 -0.37
N ASP A 138 4.35 3.70 -1.57
CA ASP A 138 5.78 3.54 -1.77
C ASP A 138 6.54 4.82 -1.41
N LYS A 139 7.51 4.67 -0.48
CA LYS A 139 8.33 5.77 0.03
C LYS A 139 9.27 6.37 -1.03
N ASP A 140 9.60 5.61 -2.08
CA ASP A 140 10.58 6.02 -3.08
C ASP A 140 10.08 7.19 -3.92
N PHE A 141 8.76 7.32 -4.05
CA PHE A 141 8.11 8.49 -4.66
C PHE A 141 8.38 9.81 -3.93
N ALA A 142 8.86 9.77 -2.69
CA ALA A 142 9.20 10.99 -1.95
C ALA A 142 10.27 11.85 -2.64
N GLN A 143 11.13 11.24 -3.48
CA GLN A 143 12.11 11.95 -4.30
C GLN A 143 11.49 12.89 -5.35
N LEU A 144 10.22 12.68 -5.70
CA LEU A 144 9.50 13.42 -6.73
C LEU A 144 8.74 14.63 -6.17
N VAL A 145 8.54 14.67 -4.85
CA VAL A 145 7.75 15.71 -4.16
C VAL A 145 8.33 17.09 -4.42
N SER A 146 7.46 18.03 -4.73
CA SER A 146 7.79 19.42 -5.00
C SER A 146 6.68 20.36 -4.49
N GLU A 147 6.68 21.63 -4.90
CA GLU A 147 5.63 22.58 -4.51
C GLU A 147 4.24 22.17 -5.01
N ASN A 148 4.16 21.48 -6.15
CA ASN A 148 2.90 21.06 -6.77
C ASN A 148 2.78 19.54 -6.98
N ILE A 149 3.75 18.75 -6.52
CA ILE A 149 3.69 17.28 -6.56
C ILE A 149 3.69 16.72 -5.15
N PHE A 150 2.68 15.93 -4.84
CA PHE A 150 2.43 15.38 -3.51
C PHE A 150 2.32 13.85 -3.56
N MET A 151 2.77 13.19 -2.51
CA MET A 151 2.40 11.79 -2.30
C MET A 151 1.05 11.75 -1.59
N TYR A 152 0.14 10.95 -2.13
CA TYR A 152 -1.15 10.65 -1.52
C TYR A 152 -1.13 9.20 -1.02
N LYS A 153 -1.05 9.04 0.28
CA LYS A 153 -1.07 7.72 0.91
C LYS A 153 -2.50 7.37 1.30
N PRO A 154 -3.11 6.37 0.68
CA PRO A 154 -4.48 5.98 0.98
C PRO A 154 -4.65 5.61 2.45
N ALA A 155 -5.83 5.89 3.00
CA ALA A 155 -6.18 5.61 4.40
C ALA A 155 -5.86 4.17 4.81
N ARG A 156 -5.46 3.99 6.07
CA ARG A 156 -5.03 2.72 6.63
C ARG A 156 -5.64 2.52 8.01
N MET A 157 -6.31 1.37 8.26
CA MET A 157 -6.80 0.90 9.57
C MET A 157 -7.35 2.00 10.50
N GLY A 158 -8.37 2.76 10.05
CA GLY A 158 -8.95 3.84 10.86
C GLY A 158 -8.14 5.13 10.89
N ASN A 159 -6.97 5.17 10.27
CA ASN A 159 -6.24 6.41 10.05
C ASN A 159 -6.82 7.16 8.86
N ASP A 160 -6.70 8.47 8.87
CA ASP A 160 -7.01 9.29 7.71
C ASP A 160 -5.97 9.09 6.61
N ILE A 161 -6.29 9.59 5.42
CA ILE A 161 -5.33 9.71 4.33
C ILE A 161 -4.17 10.62 4.78
N GLU A 162 -2.98 10.32 4.31
CA GLU A 162 -1.82 11.18 4.50
C GLU A 162 -1.41 11.80 3.16
N ILE A 163 -1.26 13.11 3.15
CA ILE A 163 -0.70 13.82 2.00
C ILE A 163 0.68 14.34 2.40
N TRP A 164 1.70 13.85 1.72
CA TRP A 164 3.07 14.28 1.96
C TRP A 164 3.49 15.30 0.91
N GLY A 165 3.70 16.53 1.36
CA GLY A 165 4.43 17.56 0.64
C GLY A 165 5.89 17.64 1.14
N ILE A 166 6.60 18.68 0.74
CA ILE A 166 7.99 18.89 1.12
C ILE A 166 8.21 18.78 2.64
N PRO A 167 7.42 19.45 3.53
CA PRO A 167 7.67 19.37 4.97
C PRO A 167 7.64 17.95 5.53
N GLN A 168 6.67 17.13 5.11
CA GLN A 168 6.52 15.75 5.59
C GLN A 168 7.67 14.87 5.12
N VAL A 169 8.14 15.06 3.88
CA VAL A 169 9.30 14.33 3.35
C VAL A 169 10.57 14.72 4.12
N LEU A 170 10.82 16.01 4.33
CA LEU A 170 11.98 16.47 5.06
C LEU A 170 12.01 15.93 6.50
N GLU A 171 10.86 15.95 7.18
CA GLU A 171 10.73 15.42 8.54
C GLU A 171 10.95 13.90 8.58
N LYS A 172 10.29 13.13 7.68
CA LYS A 172 10.36 11.67 7.67
C LYS A 172 11.77 11.14 7.43
N PHE A 173 12.47 11.74 6.46
CA PHE A 173 13.82 11.30 6.08
C PHE A 173 14.94 12.06 6.81
N GLU A 174 14.62 13.10 7.58
CA GLU A 174 15.59 13.99 8.25
C GLU A 174 16.60 14.59 7.27
N ILE A 175 16.08 15.09 6.14
CA ILE A 175 16.83 15.68 5.02
C ILE A 175 16.46 17.15 4.81
N GLN A 176 17.18 17.84 3.92
CA GLN A 176 16.97 19.26 3.64
C GLN A 176 16.27 19.52 2.29
N ASP A 177 16.27 18.54 1.40
CA ASP A 177 15.65 18.61 0.07
C ASP A 177 15.09 17.23 -0.30
N PRO A 178 13.88 17.12 -0.86
CA PRO A 178 13.29 15.85 -1.29
C PRO A 178 14.18 15.02 -2.21
N LEU A 179 14.99 15.65 -3.07
CA LEU A 179 15.93 14.93 -3.93
C LEU A 179 16.97 14.12 -3.17
N GLN A 180 17.27 14.48 -1.91
CA GLN A 180 18.17 13.70 -1.06
C GLN A 180 17.63 12.32 -0.68
N VAL A 181 16.35 12.03 -0.95
CA VAL A 181 15.80 10.67 -0.83
C VAL A 181 16.57 9.71 -1.74
N ILE A 182 17.01 10.16 -2.92
CA ILE A 182 17.82 9.36 -3.84
C ILE A 182 19.17 9.01 -3.19
N ASP A 183 19.83 9.98 -2.56
CA ASP A 183 21.08 9.77 -1.84
C ASP A 183 20.90 8.85 -0.63
N TYR A 184 19.81 9.05 0.10
CA TYR A 184 19.44 8.22 1.24
C TYR A 184 19.29 6.74 0.85
N LEU A 185 18.53 6.46 -0.22
CA LEU A 185 18.35 5.11 -0.76
C LEU A 185 19.65 4.56 -1.35
N GLY A 186 20.43 5.38 -2.03
CA GLY A 186 21.74 4.98 -2.55
C GLY A 186 22.72 4.55 -1.46
N MET A 187 22.70 5.22 -0.30
CA MET A 187 23.53 4.87 0.84
C MET A 187 23.00 3.65 1.60
N MET A 188 21.69 3.65 1.92
CA MET A 188 21.08 2.62 2.75
C MET A 188 20.82 1.33 1.96
N GLY A 189 20.55 1.44 0.67
CA GLY A 189 19.97 0.39 -0.14
C GLY A 189 18.47 0.22 0.06
N ASP A 190 17.87 -0.66 -0.71
CA ASP A 190 16.48 -1.09 -0.54
C ASP A 190 16.38 -2.62 -0.67
N ALA A 191 16.01 -3.26 0.44
CA ALA A 191 15.86 -4.71 0.46
C ALA A 191 14.68 -5.18 -0.39
N ALA A 192 13.64 -4.37 -0.57
CA ALA A 192 12.48 -4.75 -1.38
C ALA A 192 12.82 -4.86 -2.87
N ASP A 193 13.76 -4.04 -3.35
CA ASP A 193 14.22 -4.01 -4.74
C ASP A 193 15.59 -4.66 -4.95
N ASN A 194 16.16 -5.23 -3.89
CA ASN A 194 17.50 -5.78 -3.88
C ASN A 194 18.57 -4.75 -4.27
N ILE A 195 18.37 -3.50 -3.86
CA ILE A 195 19.36 -2.45 -4.04
C ILE A 195 20.35 -2.54 -2.88
N PRO A 196 21.66 -2.78 -3.16
CA PRO A 196 22.60 -3.19 -2.12
C PRO A 196 22.94 -2.10 -1.10
N GLY A 197 23.01 -0.83 -1.52
CA GLY A 197 23.50 0.26 -0.68
C GLY A 197 24.97 0.13 -0.33
N LEU A 198 25.40 0.89 0.67
CA LEU A 198 26.77 0.84 1.22
C LEU A 198 26.82 -0.12 2.41
N PRO A 199 27.67 -1.14 2.42
CA PRO A 199 27.78 -2.12 3.50
C PRO A 199 28.05 -1.46 4.87
N GLY A 200 27.12 -1.69 5.83
CA GLY A 200 27.20 -1.12 7.17
C GLY A 200 26.56 0.27 7.33
N VAL A 201 25.94 0.76 6.27
CA VAL A 201 25.12 1.98 6.30
C VAL A 201 23.64 1.58 6.34
N GLY A 202 23.02 1.67 7.50
CA GLY A 202 21.57 1.56 7.66
C GLY A 202 20.94 2.95 7.84
N GLU A 203 19.64 2.99 8.07
CA GLU A 203 18.82 4.22 8.16
C GLU A 203 19.48 5.34 8.98
N LYS A 204 19.80 5.06 10.25
CA LYS A 204 20.40 6.07 11.15
C LYS A 204 21.74 6.60 10.66
N THR A 205 22.53 5.74 10.03
CA THR A 205 23.84 6.13 9.50
C THR A 205 23.69 6.96 8.23
N ALA A 206 22.79 6.57 7.32
CA ALA A 206 22.48 7.31 6.11
C ALA A 206 21.99 8.73 6.42
N LYS A 207 21.02 8.89 7.33
CA LYS A 207 20.54 10.19 7.81
C LYS A 207 21.66 11.07 8.36
N LYS A 208 22.55 10.50 9.20
CA LYS A 208 23.70 11.22 9.74
C LYS A 208 24.68 11.66 8.66
N LEU A 209 25.00 10.78 7.72
CA LEU A 209 25.91 11.10 6.61
C LEU A 209 25.32 12.18 5.72
N LEU A 210 24.02 12.11 5.42
CA LEU A 210 23.34 13.15 4.62
C LEU A 210 23.31 14.51 5.35
N ALA A 211 23.05 14.52 6.65
CA ALA A 211 23.10 15.75 7.44
C ALA A 211 24.50 16.40 7.43
N GLU A 212 25.58 15.60 7.38
CA GLU A 212 26.96 16.08 7.39
C GLU A 212 27.46 16.45 5.99
N PHE A 213 27.15 15.65 4.98
CA PHE A 213 27.74 15.76 3.64
C PHE A 213 26.75 16.28 2.56
N GLY A 214 25.45 16.17 2.79
CA GLY A 214 24.41 16.64 1.86
C GLY A 214 24.14 15.71 0.66
N SER A 215 25.13 14.93 0.18
CA SER A 215 24.97 13.98 -0.92
C SER A 215 25.94 12.82 -0.81
N LEU A 216 25.67 11.73 -1.52
CA LEU A 216 26.55 10.57 -1.65
C LEU A 216 27.90 10.96 -2.26
N GLU A 217 27.89 11.74 -3.33
CA GLU A 217 29.09 12.14 -4.04
C GLU A 217 29.98 13.02 -3.16
N ASN A 218 29.39 13.99 -2.43
CA ASN A 218 30.16 14.82 -1.50
C ASN A 218 30.71 14.01 -0.34
N MET A 219 29.97 13.03 0.16
CA MET A 219 30.46 12.10 1.17
C MET A 219 31.66 11.29 0.64
N LEU A 220 31.56 10.74 -0.57
CA LEU A 220 32.65 9.96 -1.17
C LEU A 220 33.91 10.80 -1.44
N ALA A 221 33.73 12.09 -1.74
CA ALA A 221 34.84 13.03 -1.94
C ALA A 221 35.50 13.49 -0.63
N ASN A 222 34.88 13.23 0.53
CA ASN A 222 35.35 13.69 1.86
C ASN A 222 35.39 12.55 2.89
N THR A 223 35.77 11.35 2.46
CA THR A 223 35.83 10.17 3.35
C THR A 223 36.81 10.29 4.49
N ASP A 224 37.79 11.19 4.37
CA ASP A 224 38.74 11.53 5.42
C ASP A 224 38.07 12.05 6.72
N LYS A 225 36.87 12.62 6.62
CA LYS A 225 36.08 13.08 7.76
C LYS A 225 35.35 11.92 8.46
N ILE A 226 35.17 10.78 7.80
CA ILE A 226 34.52 9.59 8.35
C ILE A 226 35.54 8.81 9.19
N LYS A 227 35.14 8.36 10.39
CA LYS A 227 36.05 7.69 11.32
C LYS A 227 35.85 6.17 11.36
N GLY A 228 36.93 5.46 11.59
CA GLY A 228 36.94 4.03 11.90
C GLY A 228 36.59 3.13 10.71
N ALA A 229 36.22 1.89 10.99
CA ALA A 229 35.96 0.86 10.00
C ALA A 229 34.84 1.20 8.98
N LEU A 230 34.01 2.21 9.28
CA LEU A 230 32.98 2.67 8.35
C LEU A 230 33.60 3.37 7.14
N LYS A 231 34.65 4.16 7.34
CA LYS A 231 35.42 4.79 6.27
C LYS A 231 35.92 3.74 5.27
N ASP A 232 36.65 2.74 5.78
CA ASP A 232 37.24 1.69 4.94
C ASP A 232 36.18 0.95 4.13
N LYS A 233 35.00 0.67 4.74
CA LYS A 233 33.88 0.03 4.05
C LYS A 233 33.28 0.91 2.95
N ILE A 234 33.13 2.20 3.21
CA ILE A 234 32.57 3.14 2.22
C ILE A 234 33.54 3.29 1.05
N GLU A 235 34.84 3.48 1.32
CA GLU A 235 35.85 3.61 0.28
C GLU A 235 35.96 2.34 -0.60
N ALA A 236 35.93 1.17 0.02
CA ALA A 236 35.95 -0.12 -0.68
C ALA A 236 34.69 -0.40 -1.50
N ASN A 237 33.58 0.28 -1.25
CA ASN A 237 32.28 0.03 -1.89
C ASN A 237 31.68 1.30 -2.53
N ALA A 238 32.51 2.29 -2.87
CA ALA A 238 32.04 3.55 -3.43
C ALA A 238 31.21 3.36 -4.71
N GLU A 239 31.67 2.49 -5.62
CA GLU A 239 30.96 2.17 -6.87
C GLU A 239 29.61 1.52 -6.61
N LEU A 240 29.49 0.70 -5.56
CA LEU A 240 28.24 0.07 -5.17
C LEU A 240 27.21 1.10 -4.66
N GLY A 241 27.66 2.11 -3.92
CA GLY A 241 26.82 3.24 -3.51
C GLY A 241 26.30 4.04 -4.69
N ILE A 242 27.19 4.34 -5.67
CA ILE A 242 26.83 5.06 -6.90
C ILE A 242 25.82 4.24 -7.74
N LEU A 243 26.05 2.93 -7.88
CA LEU A 243 25.13 2.03 -8.55
C LEU A 243 23.76 2.02 -7.85
N SER A 244 23.76 1.88 -6.52
CA SER A 244 22.53 1.87 -5.72
C SER A 244 21.75 3.17 -5.86
N LYS A 245 22.41 4.32 -5.87
CA LYS A 245 21.79 5.62 -6.13
C LYS A 245 21.13 5.66 -7.51
N LYS A 246 21.80 5.15 -8.55
CA LYS A 246 21.24 5.09 -9.91
C LYS A 246 20.02 4.17 -9.98
N LEU A 247 20.06 3.02 -9.31
CA LEU A 247 18.95 2.06 -9.29
C LEU A 247 17.72 2.63 -8.56
N ALA A 248 17.93 3.40 -7.48
CA ALA A 248 16.88 4.04 -6.70
C ALA A 248 16.30 5.30 -7.37
N THR A 249 16.96 5.83 -8.40
CA THR A 249 16.49 7.03 -9.09
C THR A 249 15.34 6.71 -10.03
N ILE A 250 14.22 7.39 -9.86
CA ILE A 250 13.06 7.31 -10.76
C ILE A 250 13.38 8.11 -12.03
N LEU A 251 13.17 7.50 -13.20
CA LEU A 251 13.39 8.14 -14.49
C LEU A 251 12.32 9.20 -14.78
N LEU A 252 12.74 10.35 -15.31
CA LEU A 252 11.85 11.49 -15.59
C LEU A 252 11.78 11.85 -17.08
N ASP A 253 12.36 11.01 -17.92
CA ASP A 253 12.49 11.20 -19.36
C ASP A 253 11.96 10.02 -20.17
N CYS A 254 10.99 9.29 -19.60
CA CYS A 254 10.29 8.22 -20.31
C CYS A 254 9.64 8.77 -21.59
N PRO A 255 9.55 7.99 -22.67
CA PRO A 255 8.95 8.41 -23.94
C PRO A 255 7.42 8.44 -23.86
N VAL A 256 6.89 9.18 -22.89
CA VAL A 256 5.48 9.46 -22.68
C VAL A 256 5.26 10.97 -22.64
N GLN A 257 4.12 11.43 -23.10
CA GLN A 257 3.76 12.84 -23.10
C GLN A 257 2.47 13.05 -22.31
N PHE A 258 2.45 14.11 -21.54
CA PHE A 258 1.24 14.53 -20.85
C PHE A 258 0.39 15.37 -21.82
N ASP A 259 -0.83 14.90 -22.08
CA ASP A 259 -1.89 15.70 -22.70
C ASP A 259 -3.06 15.71 -21.73
N GLU A 260 -3.47 16.88 -21.28
CA GLU A 260 -4.54 17.06 -20.30
C GLU A 260 -5.79 16.25 -20.64
N HIS A 261 -6.20 16.27 -21.91
CA HIS A 261 -7.43 15.63 -22.35
C HIS A 261 -7.42 14.09 -22.22
N ASP A 262 -6.24 13.49 -22.28
CA ASP A 262 -6.10 12.04 -22.11
C ASP A 262 -6.37 11.57 -20.68
N TYR A 263 -6.35 12.49 -19.72
CA TYR A 263 -6.51 12.20 -18.29
C TYR A 263 -7.83 12.69 -17.69
N GLU A 264 -8.64 13.40 -18.46
CA GLU A 264 -9.95 13.89 -18.01
C GLU A 264 -10.88 12.72 -17.68
N LEU A 265 -11.48 12.79 -16.47
CA LEU A 265 -12.50 11.79 -16.10
C LEU A 265 -13.79 12.02 -16.88
N SER A 266 -14.21 11.01 -17.61
CA SER A 266 -15.46 10.98 -18.35
C SER A 266 -16.50 10.07 -17.69
N LYS A 267 -17.75 10.13 -18.17
CA LYS A 267 -18.81 9.28 -17.64
C LYS A 267 -18.50 7.81 -17.94
N PRO A 268 -18.59 6.91 -16.93
CA PRO A 268 -18.33 5.49 -17.12
C PRO A 268 -19.40 4.82 -18.02
N ASP A 269 -19.00 3.71 -18.64
CA ASP A 269 -19.93 2.76 -19.24
C ASP A 269 -20.58 1.94 -18.13
N VAL A 270 -21.77 2.39 -17.73
CA VAL A 270 -22.49 1.82 -16.58
C VAL A 270 -22.84 0.36 -16.79
N GLU A 271 -23.28 -0.01 -18.00
CA GLU A 271 -23.70 -1.39 -18.30
C GLU A 271 -22.53 -2.38 -18.19
N LYS A 272 -21.38 -2.01 -18.74
CA LYS A 272 -20.17 -2.83 -18.63
C LYS A 272 -19.64 -2.89 -17.21
N THR A 273 -19.61 -1.76 -16.50
CA THR A 273 -19.16 -1.73 -15.12
C THR A 273 -20.06 -2.58 -14.22
N ASP A 274 -21.37 -2.51 -14.40
CA ASP A 274 -22.34 -3.34 -13.68
C ASP A 274 -22.16 -4.83 -13.96
N ALA A 275 -21.95 -5.20 -15.23
CA ALA A 275 -21.71 -6.60 -15.61
C ALA A 275 -20.46 -7.17 -14.90
N LEU A 276 -19.37 -6.40 -14.84
CA LEU A 276 -18.16 -6.79 -14.13
C LEU A 276 -18.38 -6.88 -12.60
N PHE A 277 -19.09 -5.93 -12.01
CA PHE A 277 -19.42 -6.00 -10.57
C PHE A 277 -20.33 -7.19 -10.23
N GLN A 278 -21.26 -7.55 -11.12
CA GLN A 278 -22.08 -8.74 -10.96
C GLN A 278 -21.26 -10.02 -11.06
N GLU A 279 -20.37 -10.11 -12.05
CA GLU A 279 -19.47 -11.25 -12.22
C GLU A 279 -18.55 -11.46 -11.00
N LEU A 280 -18.03 -10.37 -10.44
CA LEU A 280 -17.18 -10.35 -9.23
C LEU A 280 -17.98 -10.48 -7.93
N GLU A 281 -19.32 -10.39 -7.97
CA GLU A 281 -20.21 -10.37 -6.80
C GLU A 281 -20.01 -9.16 -5.87
N PHE A 282 -19.63 -8.01 -6.43
CA PHE A 282 -19.30 -6.78 -5.71
C PHE A 282 -20.53 -5.88 -5.45
N ARG A 283 -21.54 -6.40 -4.75
CA ARG A 283 -22.82 -5.71 -4.52
C ARG A 283 -22.68 -4.35 -3.82
N GLN A 284 -21.87 -4.27 -2.77
CA GLN A 284 -21.65 -3.02 -2.03
C GLN A 284 -20.91 -1.98 -2.88
N MET A 285 -19.92 -2.42 -3.66
CA MET A 285 -19.16 -1.55 -4.55
C MET A 285 -20.04 -1.01 -5.68
N LYS A 286 -20.93 -1.84 -6.24
CA LYS A 286 -21.96 -1.38 -7.17
C LYS A 286 -22.82 -0.25 -6.57
N THR A 287 -23.30 -0.42 -5.36
CA THR A 287 -24.10 0.63 -4.67
C THR A 287 -23.29 1.93 -4.48
N GLN A 288 -22.02 1.83 -4.17
CA GLN A 288 -21.13 3.01 -4.06
C GLN A 288 -20.92 3.67 -5.42
N PHE A 289 -20.68 2.88 -6.46
CA PHE A 289 -20.53 3.35 -7.82
C PHE A 289 -21.79 4.10 -8.32
N ASP A 290 -22.97 3.53 -8.11
CA ASP A 290 -24.24 4.16 -8.46
C ASP A 290 -24.45 5.52 -7.76
N LYS A 291 -24.03 5.63 -6.51
CA LYS A 291 -24.06 6.90 -5.77
C LYS A 291 -23.09 7.94 -6.31
N LEU A 292 -21.91 7.52 -6.76
CA LEU A 292 -20.87 8.44 -7.25
C LEU A 292 -21.17 8.95 -8.65
N PHE A 293 -21.69 8.11 -9.52
CA PHE A 293 -21.89 8.45 -10.93
C PHE A 293 -23.35 8.75 -11.30
N GLY A 294 -24.24 8.85 -10.30
CA GLY A 294 -25.63 9.28 -10.49
C GLY A 294 -26.49 8.33 -11.33
N THR A 295 -26.11 7.04 -11.37
CA THR A 295 -26.82 6.00 -12.17
C THR A 295 -27.93 5.33 -11.37
N GLY A 296 -28.09 5.67 -10.09
CA GLY A 296 -29.10 5.08 -9.21
C GLY A 296 -30.50 5.51 -9.62
N LYS A 297 -31.38 4.56 -9.98
CA LYS A 297 -32.79 4.69 -9.66
C LYS A 297 -32.83 4.96 -8.16
N GLU A 298 -33.58 5.98 -7.70
CA GLU A 298 -33.92 6.14 -6.31
C GLU A 298 -34.38 4.77 -5.77
N TYR A 299 -33.48 4.09 -5.07
CA TYR A 299 -33.90 2.98 -4.25
C TYR A 299 -34.62 3.64 -3.08
N ASP A 300 -35.96 3.56 -3.08
CA ASP A 300 -36.77 3.82 -1.90
C ASP A 300 -36.02 3.20 -0.73
N GLU A 301 -35.74 4.03 0.27
CA GLU A 301 -35.29 3.56 1.58
C GLU A 301 -36.27 2.48 1.98
N ILE A 302 -35.85 1.23 1.99
CA ILE A 302 -36.61 0.16 2.61
C ILE A 302 -36.61 0.49 4.09
N ASP A 303 -37.68 1.17 4.48
CA ASP A 303 -38.04 1.46 5.84
C ASP A 303 -38.11 0.12 6.59
N THR A 304 -37.08 -0.20 7.34
CA THR A 304 -37.11 -1.29 8.32
C THR A 304 -37.75 -0.83 9.61
N ASN A 305 -38.94 -0.23 9.47
CA ASN A 305 -39.85 -0.03 10.57
C ASN A 305 -41.01 -1.01 10.45
N GLY A 306 -40.80 -2.24 10.90
CA GLY A 306 -41.86 -3.14 11.27
C GLY A 306 -42.53 -2.63 12.55
N GLU A 307 -43.76 -2.20 12.42
CA GLU A 307 -44.65 -1.84 13.54
C GLU A 307 -44.69 -2.94 14.59
N SER A 308 -44.53 -2.53 15.83
CA SER A 308 -45.14 -3.19 16.98
C SER A 308 -45.42 -2.17 18.07
N SER A 309 -46.74 -1.84 18.15
CA SER A 309 -47.52 -1.29 19.24
C SER A 309 -46.86 -0.95 20.58
N SER A 310 -47.02 0.30 20.95
CA SER A 310 -47.29 0.92 22.26
C SER A 310 -47.01 0.14 23.56
N THR A 311 -46.17 0.69 24.42
CA THR A 311 -46.54 1.08 25.78
C THR A 311 -45.49 2.03 26.41
N GLN A 312 -45.98 2.92 27.25
CA GLN A 312 -45.38 4.13 27.83
C GLN A 312 -44.19 3.93 28.75
N SER A 313 -43.38 4.97 28.73
CA SER A 313 -42.68 5.66 29.85
C SER A 313 -41.56 4.94 30.60
N THR A 314 -40.36 5.49 30.51
CA THR A 314 -39.71 6.27 31.57
C THR A 314 -38.37 6.84 31.09
N LYS A 315 -38.18 8.14 31.40
CA LYS A 315 -36.90 8.86 31.20
C LYS A 315 -35.75 8.18 31.97
N LYS A 316 -34.64 7.91 31.31
CA LYS A 316 -33.30 7.92 31.95
C LYS A 316 -32.23 8.32 30.93
N THR A 317 -31.58 9.38 31.28
CA THR A 317 -30.26 9.94 30.95
C THR A 317 -29.44 9.31 29.82
N ALA A 318 -29.09 10.17 28.87
CA ALA A 318 -28.17 9.96 27.80
C ALA A 318 -26.75 9.60 28.30
N ALA A 319 -26.29 8.42 27.96
CA ALA A 319 -24.88 8.10 27.92
C ALA A 319 -24.49 8.03 26.43
N LYS A 320 -23.52 8.86 26.06
CA LYS A 320 -22.84 8.81 24.75
C LYS A 320 -22.33 7.38 24.52
N ARG A 321 -22.90 6.67 23.56
CA ARG A 321 -22.26 5.50 22.95
C ARG A 321 -21.39 6.00 21.82
N SER A 322 -20.08 5.85 22.00
CA SER A 322 -19.07 5.95 20.96
C SER A 322 -19.37 4.92 19.86
N HIS A 323 -19.32 5.39 18.62
CA HIS A 323 -19.29 4.54 17.43
C HIS A 323 -17.92 3.82 17.41
N GLU A 324 -17.87 2.62 17.95
CA GLU A 324 -16.79 1.67 17.74
C GLU A 324 -17.46 0.40 17.24
N ASP A 325 -17.41 0.21 15.92
CA ASP A 325 -17.47 -1.08 15.23
C ASP A 325 -17.43 -0.83 13.70
N GLN A 326 -16.33 -0.23 13.25
CA GLN A 326 -15.98 -0.29 11.83
C GLN A 326 -14.64 -1.05 11.73
N PHE A 327 -14.73 -2.32 11.32
CA PHE A 327 -13.58 -3.16 11.03
C PHE A 327 -12.70 -2.47 10.00
N ASP A 328 -11.56 -2.07 10.43
CA ASP A 328 -10.53 -1.49 9.58
C ASP A 328 -9.71 -2.59 8.93
N LEU A 329 -9.62 -2.56 7.59
CA LEU A 329 -9.23 -3.70 6.78
C LEU A 329 -7.79 -3.62 6.23
N PHE A 330 -7.01 -2.55 6.50
CA PHE A 330 -5.79 -2.28 5.75
C PHE A 330 -4.59 -1.94 6.63
N GLY A 331 -3.86 -2.93 7.10
CA GLY A 331 -2.68 -2.71 7.94
C GLY A 331 -1.39 -3.31 7.39
N PHE A 332 -0.55 -2.50 6.77
CA PHE A 332 0.87 -2.79 6.57
C PHE A 332 1.72 -1.70 7.22
N SER A 333 2.72 -2.07 8.01
CA SER A 333 3.69 -1.14 8.59
C SER A 333 5.08 -1.36 8.00
N ASP A 334 5.69 -0.27 7.53
CA ASP A 334 7.11 -0.18 7.18
C ASP A 334 8.02 -0.03 8.41
N GLU A 335 7.50 -0.28 9.62
CA GLU A 335 8.31 -0.29 10.84
C GLU A 335 8.65 -1.72 11.24
N PRO A 336 9.85 -1.96 11.79
CA PRO A 336 10.16 -3.26 12.35
C PRO A 336 9.13 -3.61 13.42
N THR A 337 8.74 -4.85 13.46
CA THR A 337 7.69 -5.61 14.12
C THR A 337 7.14 -5.18 15.50
N ASP A 338 7.46 -4.02 16.02
CA ASP A 338 6.97 -3.52 17.31
C ASP A 338 5.76 -2.56 17.22
N ALA A 339 5.28 -2.23 16.01
CA ALA A 339 4.20 -1.27 15.80
C ALA A 339 2.88 -1.90 15.32
N LEU A 340 2.70 -3.18 15.46
CA LEU A 340 1.36 -3.75 15.48
C LEU A 340 0.75 -3.31 16.82
N GLY A 341 -0.33 -2.51 16.77
CA GLY A 341 -1.00 -1.97 17.96
C GLY A 341 -1.53 -3.04 18.92
N PHE A 342 -0.62 -3.83 19.49
CA PHE A 342 -0.90 -4.80 20.54
C PHE A 342 -1.20 -4.17 21.89
N SER A 343 -1.23 -2.84 21.99
CA SER A 343 -1.59 -2.16 23.25
C SER A 343 -3.04 -2.45 23.71
N GLN A 344 -3.87 -3.08 22.89
CA GLN A 344 -5.21 -3.54 23.27
C GLN A 344 -5.26 -5.04 23.59
N TYR A 345 -4.23 -5.81 23.30
CA TYR A 345 -4.18 -7.22 23.63
C TYR A 345 -3.45 -7.42 24.95
N LYS A 346 -4.05 -8.22 25.83
CA LYS A 346 -3.41 -8.63 27.07
C LYS A 346 -2.18 -9.46 26.74
N THR A 347 -1.06 -9.09 27.32
CA THR A 347 0.19 -9.84 27.21
C THR A 347 0.19 -11.04 28.18
N LEU A 348 1.17 -11.93 28.08
CA LEU A 348 1.37 -12.99 29.05
C LEU A 348 1.54 -12.46 30.48
N ALA A 349 2.06 -11.23 30.64
CA ALA A 349 2.19 -10.58 31.95
C ALA A 349 0.84 -10.08 32.49
N ASP A 350 -0.13 -9.79 31.61
CA ASP A 350 -1.42 -9.20 31.98
C ASP A 350 -2.52 -10.25 32.20
N THR A 351 -2.24 -11.53 31.92
CA THR A 351 -3.20 -12.62 32.04
C THR A 351 -2.71 -13.68 33.02
N ASN A 352 -3.61 -14.12 33.89
CA ASN A 352 -3.33 -15.32 34.68
C ASN A 352 -3.27 -16.53 33.76
N HIS A 353 -2.10 -17.13 33.62
CA HIS A 353 -1.87 -18.29 32.79
C HIS A 353 -1.25 -19.42 33.61
N PHE A 354 -1.59 -20.65 33.25
CA PHE A 354 -1.07 -21.84 33.86
C PHE A 354 -0.63 -22.81 32.76
N TYR A 355 0.63 -23.17 32.78
CA TYR A 355 1.18 -24.16 31.85
C TYR A 355 1.38 -25.47 32.53
N GLN A 356 0.85 -26.54 31.95
CA GLN A 356 1.01 -27.89 32.44
C GLN A 356 1.46 -28.82 31.32
N LEU A 357 2.59 -29.49 31.50
CA LEU A 357 3.02 -30.54 30.61
C LEU A 357 2.23 -31.82 30.97
N VAL A 358 1.45 -32.34 30.03
CA VAL A 358 0.65 -33.55 30.20
C VAL A 358 1.35 -34.70 29.51
N GLN A 359 1.84 -35.66 30.32
CA GLN A 359 2.54 -36.84 29.82
C GLN A 359 1.96 -38.10 30.51
N GLY A 360 1.83 -39.17 29.72
CA GLY A 360 1.32 -40.44 30.19
C GLY A 360 -0.20 -40.59 30.09
N GLU A 361 -0.64 -41.83 29.99
CA GLU A 361 -2.03 -42.22 29.65
C GLU A 361 -3.06 -41.67 30.65
N MET A 362 -2.76 -41.72 31.93
CA MET A 362 -3.66 -41.25 32.98
C MET A 362 -3.87 -39.73 32.92
N ALA A 363 -2.77 -38.95 32.72
CA ALA A 363 -2.83 -37.51 32.64
C ALA A 363 -3.60 -37.04 31.38
N VAL A 364 -3.43 -37.73 30.26
CA VAL A 364 -4.19 -37.46 29.02
C VAL A 364 -5.68 -37.76 29.23
N LYS A 365 -6.04 -38.83 29.90
CA LYS A 365 -7.46 -39.14 30.22
C LYS A 365 -8.10 -38.05 31.09
N LEU A 366 -7.39 -37.56 32.11
CA LEU A 366 -7.87 -36.47 32.96
C LEU A 366 -8.01 -35.14 32.16
N LEU A 367 -7.07 -34.83 31.28
CA LEU A 367 -7.18 -33.68 30.41
C LEU A 367 -8.41 -33.78 29.51
N ILE A 368 -8.64 -34.91 28.86
CA ILE A 368 -9.83 -35.12 28.01
C ILE A 368 -11.10 -34.93 28.82
N GLN A 369 -11.17 -35.47 30.02
CA GLN A 369 -12.33 -35.30 30.90
C GLN A 369 -12.57 -33.83 31.30
N GLN A 370 -11.51 -33.06 31.55
CA GLN A 370 -11.62 -31.60 31.80
C GLN A 370 -12.07 -30.82 30.55
N LEU A 371 -11.54 -31.17 29.38
CA LEU A 371 -11.92 -30.51 28.12
C LEU A 371 -13.39 -30.75 27.75
N GLN A 372 -13.93 -31.96 28.04
CA GLN A 372 -15.33 -32.28 27.81
C GLN A 372 -16.32 -31.44 28.64
N ASN A 373 -15.86 -30.84 29.73
CA ASN A 373 -16.68 -29.98 30.59
C ASN A 373 -16.58 -28.50 30.23
N GLN A 374 -15.80 -28.14 29.17
CA GLN A 374 -15.67 -26.78 28.73
C GLN A 374 -16.70 -26.42 27.65
N THR A 375 -17.18 -25.20 27.62
CA THR A 375 -18.08 -24.68 26.58
C THR A 375 -17.37 -24.39 25.28
N SER A 376 -16.07 -24.08 25.33
CA SER A 376 -15.20 -23.84 24.18
C SER A 376 -13.76 -24.21 24.54
N VAL A 377 -13.02 -24.73 23.57
CA VAL A 377 -11.60 -25.10 23.70
C VAL A 377 -10.89 -24.61 22.43
N CYS A 378 -9.74 -23.96 22.61
CA CYS A 378 -8.82 -23.65 21.53
C CYS A 378 -7.58 -24.53 21.70
N PHE A 379 -7.13 -25.19 20.64
CA PHE A 379 -5.87 -25.92 20.64
C PHE A 379 -5.09 -25.65 19.35
N ASP A 380 -3.79 -25.73 19.47
CA ASP A 380 -2.84 -25.63 18.38
C ASP A 380 -1.99 -26.91 18.32
N THR A 381 -1.44 -27.21 17.14
CA THR A 381 -0.63 -28.41 16.93
C THR A 381 0.67 -28.04 16.25
N GLU A 382 1.79 -28.45 16.89
CA GLU A 382 3.11 -28.39 16.30
C GLU A 382 3.46 -29.75 15.65
N THR A 383 3.87 -29.72 14.40
CA THR A 383 4.25 -30.92 13.66
C THR A 383 5.74 -30.92 13.35
N THR A 384 6.35 -32.09 13.40
CA THR A 384 7.78 -32.29 13.13
C THR A 384 8.12 -32.29 11.62
N GLY A 385 7.12 -32.17 10.73
CA GLY A 385 7.30 -32.17 9.28
C GLY A 385 6.00 -31.98 8.52
N ILE A 386 6.11 -31.55 7.27
CA ILE A 386 4.99 -31.31 6.35
C ILE A 386 4.44 -32.65 5.74
N ASN A 387 5.13 -33.76 5.96
CA ASN A 387 4.78 -35.03 5.34
C ASN A 387 3.72 -35.75 6.17
N THR A 388 2.47 -35.75 5.71
CA THR A 388 1.29 -36.31 6.41
C THR A 388 1.20 -37.85 6.38
N LEU A 389 2.21 -38.53 5.85
CA LEU A 389 2.22 -40.00 5.63
C LEU A 389 3.27 -40.75 6.49
N HIS A 390 3.72 -40.17 7.60
CA HIS A 390 4.55 -40.88 8.58
C HIS A 390 4.02 -40.66 9.98
#